data_3188f3e95d0a1ab5e11895f9cdb4a1a0
#
_entry.id   3188f3e95d0a1ab5e11895f9cdb4a1a0
#
_cell.length_a   1.000
_cell.length_b   1.000
_cell.length_c   1.000
_cell.angle_alpha   90.00
_cell.angle_beta   90.00
_cell.angle_gamma   90.00
#
_symmetry.space_group_name_H-M   'P 1'
#
loop_
_entity.id
_entity.type
_entity.pdbx_description
1 polymer ?
#
loop_
_entity_poly.entity_id
_entity_poly.type
_entity_poly.pdbx_seq_one_letter_code
_entity_poly.pdbx_strand_id
1 'polypeptide(L)'
;AELKKDLTTFPTVIGDWVIDHQQNSESLVGLPDADESFVRSYRASDGRRVALSVAYTRTQRQGKELVGMGTAPLHEKADPTVLRVEEGSVPANRTIIDRGHRSIPVTFWYHINGTGYADRNLAKLATIKQAFVRGRTDGALVMVSTEPRKDDSEESWKRQEAFAAAVFPLLQEYLP
;
A
#
# COMPACT_ATOMS: atom_id res chain seq x y z
N ALA A 1 6.26 16.97 0.31
CA ALA A 1 7.72 16.82 0.44
C ALA A 1 8.28 16.08 -0.79
N GLU A 2 9.59 16.12 -0.95
CA GLU A 2 10.27 15.24 -1.89
C GLU A 2 10.47 13.86 -1.25
N LEU A 3 10.53 12.82 -2.08
CA LEU A 3 10.90 11.47 -1.64
C LEU A 3 12.31 11.46 -1.04
N LYS A 4 12.57 10.62 -0.06
CA LYS A 4 13.92 10.41 0.49
C LYS A 4 14.82 9.70 -0.53
N LYS A 5 14.24 8.76 -1.30
CA LYS A 5 14.89 8.02 -2.38
C LYS A 5 13.90 7.88 -3.54
N ASP A 6 14.42 7.82 -4.77
CA ASP A 6 13.62 7.58 -5.97
C ASP A 6 12.93 6.21 -5.90
N LEU A 7 11.62 6.16 -6.10
CA LEU A 7 10.83 4.92 -6.08
C LEU A 7 11.24 3.94 -7.19
N THR A 8 11.89 4.41 -8.25
CA THR A 8 12.44 3.53 -9.30
C THR A 8 13.54 2.62 -8.76
N THR A 9 14.23 3.06 -7.71
CA THR A 9 15.31 2.31 -7.03
C THR A 9 14.82 1.40 -5.90
N PHE A 10 13.49 1.29 -5.72
CA PHE A 10 12.93 0.42 -4.68
C PHE A 10 13.44 -1.02 -4.83
N PRO A 11 13.73 -1.75 -3.75
CA PRO A 11 14.41 -3.03 -3.80
C PRO A 11 13.74 -4.07 -4.71
N THR A 12 14.55 -4.78 -5.47
CA THR A 12 14.12 -5.93 -6.30
C THR A 12 14.15 -7.24 -5.52
N VAL A 13 14.77 -7.24 -4.33
CA VAL A 13 14.81 -8.36 -3.38
C VAL A 13 14.40 -7.83 -2.01
N ILE A 14 13.41 -8.48 -1.38
CA ILE A 14 12.86 -8.13 -0.08
C ILE A 14 12.72 -9.42 0.74
N GLY A 15 13.67 -9.68 1.64
CA GLY A 15 13.76 -10.98 2.31
C GLY A 15 13.82 -12.13 1.30
N ASP A 16 12.88 -13.06 1.38
CA ASP A 16 12.75 -14.20 0.46
C ASP A 16 12.04 -13.88 -0.86
N TRP A 17 11.62 -12.64 -1.03
CA TRP A 17 10.85 -12.19 -2.18
C TRP A 17 11.75 -11.55 -3.23
N VAL A 18 11.62 -12.01 -4.48
CA VAL A 18 12.37 -11.48 -5.63
C VAL A 18 11.39 -10.95 -6.66
N ILE A 19 11.72 -9.82 -7.28
CA ILE A 19 10.88 -9.20 -8.31
C ILE A 19 10.55 -10.21 -9.42
N ASP A 20 9.28 -10.27 -9.82
CA ASP A 20 8.80 -11.13 -10.90
C ASP A 20 8.51 -10.30 -12.16
N HIS A 21 9.48 -10.24 -13.07
CA HIS A 21 9.36 -9.49 -14.32
C HIS A 21 8.41 -10.15 -15.34
N GLN A 22 7.99 -11.39 -15.11
CA GLN A 22 7.11 -12.12 -16.04
C GLN A 22 5.64 -11.71 -15.89
N GLN A 23 5.30 -11.00 -14.84
CA GLN A 23 3.94 -10.58 -14.58
C GLN A 23 3.81 -9.07 -14.73
N ASN A 24 2.98 -8.64 -15.69
CA ASN A 24 2.52 -7.26 -15.75
C ASN A 24 1.58 -7.01 -14.56
N SER A 25 2.07 -6.25 -13.59
CA SER A 25 1.26 -5.82 -12.47
C SER A 25 0.49 -4.57 -12.87
N GLU A 26 -0.82 -4.72 -13.03
CA GLU A 26 -1.72 -3.58 -13.22
C GLU A 26 -2.12 -3.00 -11.87
N SER A 27 -2.24 -1.69 -11.80
CA SER A 27 -2.82 -1.06 -10.62
C SER A 27 -4.26 -1.53 -10.41
N LEU A 28 -4.55 -2.04 -9.23
CA LEU A 28 -5.89 -2.53 -8.86
C LEU A 28 -6.90 -1.40 -8.68
N VAL A 29 -6.40 -0.23 -8.35
CA VAL A 29 -7.21 0.98 -8.18
C VAL A 29 -6.57 2.06 -9.03
N GLY A 30 -7.37 2.70 -9.87
CA GLY A 30 -6.94 3.94 -10.51
C GLY A 30 -6.65 4.95 -9.40
N LEU A 31 -5.37 5.25 -9.21
CA LEU A 31 -4.96 6.33 -8.31
C LEU A 31 -4.76 7.57 -9.19
N PRO A 32 -5.83 8.35 -9.42
CA PRO A 32 -5.70 9.58 -10.16
C PRO A 32 -4.78 10.50 -9.36
N ASP A 33 -3.85 11.14 -10.05
CA ASP A 33 -3.06 12.24 -9.53
C ASP A 33 -1.98 11.92 -8.47
N ALA A 34 -1.52 10.68 -8.34
CA ALA A 34 -0.27 10.41 -7.64
C ALA A 34 0.89 11.09 -8.40
N ASP A 35 1.78 11.77 -7.67
CA ASP A 35 2.95 12.40 -8.28
C ASP A 35 3.97 11.34 -8.70
N GLU A 36 4.09 10.27 -7.92
CA GLU A 36 4.93 9.13 -8.20
C GLU A 36 4.23 7.83 -7.77
N SER A 37 4.35 6.79 -8.59
CA SER A 37 3.77 5.50 -8.27
C SER A 37 4.49 4.36 -8.94
N PHE A 38 4.39 3.17 -8.36
CA PHE A 38 4.77 1.93 -9.01
C PHE A 38 3.84 0.79 -8.62
N VAL A 39 3.80 -0.23 -9.48
CA VAL A 39 3.24 -1.53 -9.17
C VAL A 39 4.28 -2.58 -9.52
N ARG A 40 4.64 -3.43 -8.57
CA ARG A 40 5.65 -4.49 -8.77
C ARG A 40 5.15 -5.81 -8.22
N SER A 41 5.34 -6.86 -8.99
CA SER A 41 5.14 -8.24 -8.53
C SER A 41 6.42 -8.81 -7.94
N TYR A 42 6.28 -9.54 -6.86
CA TYR A 42 7.34 -10.30 -6.22
C TYR A 42 6.94 -11.76 -6.08
N ARG A 43 7.92 -12.65 -6.16
CA ARG A 43 7.74 -14.09 -6.01
C ARG A 43 8.70 -14.63 -4.96
N ALA A 44 8.18 -15.44 -4.05
CA ALA A 44 8.97 -16.21 -3.11
C ALA A 44 9.53 -17.50 -3.74
N SER A 45 10.51 -18.12 -3.11
CA SER A 45 11.15 -19.35 -3.58
C SER A 45 10.17 -20.53 -3.74
N ASP A 46 9.10 -20.57 -2.97
CA ASP A 46 8.02 -21.55 -3.04
C ASP A 46 6.96 -21.26 -4.12
N GLY A 47 7.20 -20.24 -4.96
CA GLY A 47 6.33 -19.84 -6.06
C GLY A 47 5.15 -18.94 -5.64
N ARG A 48 5.00 -18.59 -4.36
CA ARG A 48 3.99 -17.64 -3.91
C ARG A 48 4.27 -16.27 -4.50
N ARG A 49 3.21 -15.54 -4.84
CA ARG A 49 3.29 -14.21 -5.44
C ARG A 49 2.52 -13.17 -4.64
N VAL A 50 3.06 -11.97 -4.64
CA VAL A 50 2.40 -10.76 -4.14
C VAL A 50 2.65 -9.61 -5.11
N ALA A 51 1.73 -8.65 -5.17
CA ALA A 51 1.96 -7.39 -5.85
C ALA A 51 1.96 -6.25 -4.83
N LEU A 52 2.98 -5.41 -4.91
CA LEU A 52 3.10 -4.16 -4.15
C LEU A 52 2.73 -2.99 -5.06
N SER A 53 1.79 -2.17 -4.61
CA SER A 53 1.47 -0.90 -5.23
C SER A 53 1.72 0.23 -4.23
N VAL A 54 2.47 1.23 -4.65
CA VAL A 54 2.72 2.44 -3.88
C VAL A 54 2.36 3.63 -4.75
N ALA A 55 1.53 4.52 -4.23
CA ALA A 55 1.18 5.77 -4.87
C ALA A 55 1.44 6.92 -3.91
N TYR A 56 2.37 7.78 -4.25
CA TYR A 56 2.83 8.89 -3.44
C TYR A 56 2.33 10.22 -3.99
N THR A 57 1.86 11.07 -3.10
CA THR A 57 1.43 12.44 -3.40
C THR A 57 2.27 13.41 -2.58
N ARG A 58 2.98 14.31 -3.26
CA ARG A 58 3.86 15.33 -2.64
C ARG A 58 3.09 16.41 -1.92
N THR A 59 1.93 16.76 -2.47
CA THR A 59 1.07 17.82 -1.96
C THR A 59 -0.38 17.46 -2.18
N GLN A 60 -1.09 17.20 -1.09
CA GLN A 60 -2.53 16.98 -1.13
C GLN A 60 -3.26 18.34 -1.13
N ARG A 61 -4.23 18.46 -2.02
CA ARG A 61 -5.11 19.63 -2.17
C ARG A 61 -6.48 19.15 -2.60
N GLN A 62 -7.45 20.03 -2.59
CA GLN A 62 -8.81 19.70 -3.04
C GLN A 62 -8.78 19.07 -4.45
N GLY A 63 -9.37 17.90 -4.59
CA GLY A 63 -9.37 17.11 -5.82
C GLY A 63 -8.12 16.25 -6.04
N LYS A 64 -7.06 16.42 -5.23
CA LYS A 64 -5.83 15.60 -5.23
C LYS A 64 -5.54 15.07 -3.83
N GLU A 65 -6.44 14.26 -3.33
CA GLU A 65 -6.37 13.70 -1.98
C GLU A 65 -6.12 12.18 -2.04
N LEU A 66 -5.20 11.68 -1.21
CA LEU A 66 -5.01 10.23 -1.03
C LEU A 66 -6.30 9.55 -0.56
N VAL A 67 -7.04 10.25 0.29
CA VAL A 67 -8.31 9.81 0.85
C VAL A 67 -9.43 10.51 0.10
N GLY A 68 -9.72 10.10 -1.10
CA GLY A 68 -10.70 10.72 -1.98
C GLY A 68 -11.64 9.72 -2.64
N MET A 69 -12.34 10.19 -3.68
CA MET A 69 -13.28 9.35 -4.45
C MET A 69 -12.57 8.19 -5.18
N GLY A 70 -11.31 8.38 -5.62
CA GLY A 70 -10.53 7.33 -6.27
C GLY A 70 -10.21 6.14 -5.38
N THR A 71 -10.16 6.34 -4.05
CA THR A 71 -9.92 5.27 -3.06
C THR A 71 -11.20 4.77 -2.39
N ALA A 72 -12.36 5.33 -2.70
CA ALA A 72 -13.64 4.94 -2.11
C ALA A 72 -13.94 3.45 -2.27
N PRO A 73 -13.73 2.80 -3.43
CA PRO A 73 -13.99 1.37 -3.60
C PRO A 73 -13.20 0.47 -2.65
N LEU A 74 -12.00 0.91 -2.23
CA LEU A 74 -11.21 0.18 -1.24
C LEU A 74 -11.91 0.07 0.11
N HIS A 75 -12.73 1.05 0.46
CA HIS A 75 -13.36 1.16 1.78
C HIS A 75 -14.78 0.59 1.85
N GLU A 76 -15.41 0.28 0.72
CA GLU A 76 -16.81 -0.19 0.71
C GLU A 76 -17.01 -1.49 1.50
N LYS A 77 -16.02 -2.39 1.44
CA LYS A 77 -16.04 -3.69 2.12
C LYS A 77 -14.75 -3.91 2.94
N ALA A 78 -14.18 -2.84 3.48
CA ALA A 78 -12.91 -2.93 4.19
C ALA A 78 -13.10 -3.33 5.64
N ASP A 79 -12.38 -4.36 6.07
CA ASP A 79 -12.29 -4.79 7.45
C ASP A 79 -10.96 -4.31 8.05
N PRO A 80 -10.99 -3.64 9.22
CA PRO A 80 -9.77 -3.24 9.92
C PRO A 80 -8.92 -4.46 10.30
N THR A 81 -7.61 -4.31 10.16
CA THR A 81 -6.62 -5.31 10.57
C THR A 81 -5.39 -4.62 11.13
N VAL A 82 -4.49 -5.40 11.70
CA VAL A 82 -3.21 -4.92 12.22
C VAL A 82 -2.11 -5.78 11.65
N LEU A 83 -1.17 -5.16 10.97
CA LEU A 83 0.04 -5.81 10.48
C LEU A 83 1.08 -5.83 11.60
N ARG A 84 1.65 -6.99 11.89
CA ARG A 84 2.77 -7.12 12.82
C ARG A 84 4.07 -6.86 12.07
N VAL A 85 4.81 -5.85 12.50
CA VAL A 85 6.11 -5.49 11.96
C VAL A 85 7.18 -5.61 13.05
N GLU A 86 8.45 -5.64 12.68
CA GLU A 86 9.55 -5.84 13.63
C GLU A 86 9.52 -4.81 14.78
N GLU A 87 9.23 -3.55 14.50
CA GLU A 87 9.19 -2.47 15.47
C GLU A 87 7.78 -2.16 15.99
N GLY A 88 6.85 -3.11 15.98
CA GLY A 88 5.50 -2.92 16.53
C GLY A 88 4.37 -3.37 15.64
N SER A 89 3.40 -2.50 15.42
CA SER A 89 2.22 -2.82 14.62
C SER A 89 1.75 -1.64 13.78
N VAL A 90 1.19 -1.95 12.61
CA VAL A 90 0.68 -0.98 11.65
C VAL A 90 -0.81 -1.21 11.42
N PRO A 91 -1.67 -0.24 11.73
CA PRO A 91 -3.08 -0.31 11.36
C PRO A 91 -3.23 -0.38 9.84
N ALA A 92 -4.00 -1.34 9.36
CA ALA A 92 -4.29 -1.54 7.94
C ALA A 92 -5.75 -1.98 7.74
N ASN A 93 -6.15 -2.11 6.50
CA ASN A 93 -7.45 -2.67 6.12
C ASN A 93 -7.25 -3.85 5.20
N ARG A 94 -8.17 -4.81 5.26
CA ARG A 94 -8.33 -5.89 4.29
C ARG A 94 -9.61 -5.66 3.51
N THR A 95 -9.54 -5.86 2.22
CA THR A 95 -10.71 -5.80 1.33
C THR A 95 -10.56 -6.78 0.18
N ILE A 96 -11.65 -7.03 -0.51
CA ILE A 96 -11.65 -7.81 -1.74
C ILE A 96 -12.12 -6.90 -2.87
N ILE A 97 -11.30 -6.78 -3.90
CA ILE A 97 -11.65 -6.02 -5.10
C ILE A 97 -12.13 -6.98 -6.17
N ASP A 98 -13.39 -6.82 -6.58
CA ASP A 98 -13.97 -7.60 -7.66
C ASP A 98 -13.64 -6.97 -9.01
N ARG A 99 -12.98 -7.74 -9.89
CA ARG A 99 -12.69 -7.38 -11.28
C ARG A 99 -13.18 -8.49 -12.22
N GLY A 100 -14.39 -8.31 -12.73
CA GLY A 100 -15.02 -9.31 -13.59
C GLY A 100 -15.21 -10.63 -12.87
N HIS A 101 -14.48 -11.68 -13.29
CA HIS A 101 -14.55 -13.01 -12.68
C HIS A 101 -13.49 -13.25 -11.59
N ARG A 102 -12.74 -12.22 -11.21
CA ARG A 102 -11.64 -12.31 -10.24
C ARG A 102 -11.94 -11.48 -9.00
N SER A 103 -11.87 -12.11 -7.85
CA SER A 103 -11.92 -11.46 -6.54
C SER A 103 -10.51 -11.41 -5.97
N ILE A 104 -9.94 -10.22 -5.88
CA ILE A 104 -8.54 -9.99 -5.52
C ILE A 104 -8.48 -9.51 -4.08
N PRO A 105 -7.88 -10.29 -3.17
CA PRO A 105 -7.66 -9.85 -1.80
C PRO A 105 -6.56 -8.79 -1.75
N VAL A 106 -6.81 -7.71 -1.00
CA VAL A 106 -5.93 -6.55 -0.87
C VAL A 106 -5.83 -6.13 0.59
N THR A 107 -4.60 -5.99 1.08
CA THR A 107 -4.31 -5.29 2.33
C THR A 107 -3.77 -3.91 1.99
N PHE A 108 -4.28 -2.84 2.63
CA PHE A 108 -3.85 -1.48 2.34
C PHE A 108 -3.83 -0.58 3.58
N TRP A 109 -2.99 0.45 3.51
CA TRP A 109 -2.91 1.50 4.53
C TRP A 109 -2.45 2.83 3.92
N TYR A 110 -2.73 3.91 4.60
CA TYR A 110 -2.16 5.22 4.30
C TYR A 110 -0.86 5.40 5.07
N HIS A 111 0.20 5.77 4.37
CA HIS A 111 1.51 6.05 4.97
C HIS A 111 1.73 7.55 5.00
N ILE A 112 1.71 8.13 6.19
CA ILE A 112 1.82 9.58 6.38
C ILE A 112 2.85 9.85 7.47
N ASN A 113 3.91 10.56 7.14
CA ASN A 113 4.98 10.92 8.06
C ASN A 113 5.53 9.71 8.84
N GLY A 114 5.87 8.64 8.13
CA GLY A 114 6.44 7.41 8.70
C GLY A 114 5.44 6.54 9.48
N THR A 115 4.17 6.88 9.53
CA THR A 115 3.13 6.17 10.29
C THR A 115 2.07 5.61 9.35
N GLY A 116 1.63 4.37 9.61
CA GLY A 116 0.53 3.72 8.90
C GLY A 116 -0.82 4.05 9.53
N TYR A 117 -1.83 4.31 8.71
CA TYR A 117 -3.21 4.58 9.10
C TYR A 117 -4.18 3.71 8.30
N ALA A 118 -5.08 3.02 8.99
CA ALA A 118 -6.19 2.31 8.37
C ALA A 118 -7.41 3.23 8.19
N ASP A 119 -7.73 4.01 9.20
CA ASP A 119 -8.91 4.87 9.22
C ASP A 119 -8.71 6.13 8.37
N ARG A 120 -9.69 6.41 7.49
CA ARG A 120 -9.68 7.55 6.57
C ARG A 120 -9.65 8.90 7.29
N ASN A 121 -10.39 9.01 8.37
CA ASN A 121 -10.51 10.28 9.11
C ASN A 121 -9.23 10.55 9.90
N LEU A 122 -8.64 9.50 10.48
CA LEU A 122 -7.34 9.61 11.14
C LEU A 122 -6.23 9.95 10.14
N ALA A 123 -6.24 9.38 8.94
CA ALA A 123 -5.30 9.73 7.88
C ALA A 123 -5.45 11.20 7.45
N LYS A 124 -6.69 11.68 7.26
CA LYS A 124 -6.96 13.10 6.98
C LYS A 124 -6.49 14.00 8.12
N LEU A 125 -6.79 13.64 9.36
CA LEU A 125 -6.37 14.42 10.54
C LEU A 125 -4.85 14.46 10.64
N ALA A 126 -4.15 13.35 10.39
CA ALA A 126 -2.70 13.30 10.36
C ALA A 126 -2.12 14.23 9.29
N THR A 127 -2.70 14.25 8.09
CA THR A 127 -2.31 15.17 7.02
C THR A 127 -2.50 16.62 7.41
N ILE A 128 -3.63 16.97 8.03
CA ILE A 128 -3.90 18.33 8.53
C ILE A 128 -2.90 18.71 9.61
N LYS A 129 -2.68 17.85 10.59
CA LYS A 129 -1.68 18.08 11.65
C LYS A 129 -0.28 18.29 11.07
N GLN A 130 0.12 17.49 10.11
CA GLN A 130 1.40 17.61 9.42
C GLN A 130 1.51 18.94 8.67
N ALA A 131 0.42 19.40 8.03
CA ALA A 131 0.38 20.70 7.37
C ALA A 131 0.65 21.85 8.33
N PHE A 132 0.02 21.83 9.51
CA PHE A 132 0.21 22.88 10.53
C PHE A 132 1.60 22.85 11.18
N VAL A 133 2.12 21.64 11.48
CA VAL A 133 3.38 21.50 12.23
C VAL A 133 4.60 21.60 11.32
N ARG A 134 4.50 21.10 10.09
CA ARG A 134 5.64 20.93 9.18
C ARG A 134 5.47 21.63 7.83
N GLY A 135 4.34 22.28 7.58
CA GLY A 135 4.03 22.88 6.27
C GLY A 135 3.91 21.85 5.13
N ARG A 136 3.57 20.60 5.45
CA ARG A 136 3.57 19.48 4.47
C ARG A 136 2.23 18.75 4.48
N THR A 137 1.82 18.23 3.31
CA THR A 137 0.60 17.44 3.15
C THR A 137 0.85 16.15 2.36
N ASP A 138 2.10 15.70 2.28
CA ASP A 138 2.48 14.50 1.55
C ASP A 138 2.04 13.21 2.24
N GLY A 139 1.97 12.17 1.48
CA GLY A 139 1.67 10.83 1.96
C GLY A 139 1.59 9.82 0.82
N ALA A 140 1.45 8.55 1.16
CA ALA A 140 1.31 7.48 0.19
C ALA A 140 0.13 6.56 0.54
N LEU A 141 -0.50 5.99 -0.48
CA LEU A 141 -1.33 4.80 -0.35
C LEU A 141 -0.48 3.59 -0.70
N VAL A 142 -0.43 2.62 0.19
CA VAL A 142 0.30 1.37 0.02
C VAL A 142 -0.71 0.23 -0.03
N MET A 143 -0.58 -0.63 -1.03
CA MET A 143 -1.44 -1.79 -1.22
C MET A 143 -0.58 -3.03 -1.49
N VAL A 144 -0.92 -4.12 -0.83
CA VAL A 144 -0.37 -5.45 -1.07
C VAL A 144 -1.51 -6.35 -1.50
N SER A 145 -1.38 -6.99 -2.64
CA SER A 145 -2.39 -7.91 -3.17
C SER A 145 -1.79 -9.26 -3.52
N THR A 146 -2.64 -10.27 -3.59
CA THR A 146 -2.29 -11.62 -4.04
C THR A 146 -3.22 -12.04 -5.16
N GLU A 147 -2.78 -12.99 -6.00
CA GLU A 147 -3.65 -13.59 -7.01
C GLU A 147 -4.83 -14.29 -6.33
N PRO A 148 -6.04 -14.21 -6.92
CA PRO A 148 -7.20 -14.91 -6.41
C PRO A 148 -7.01 -16.42 -6.58
N ARG A 149 -7.07 -17.17 -5.47
CA ARG A 149 -7.26 -18.61 -5.48
C ARG A 149 -8.64 -18.89 -4.88
N LYS A 150 -9.39 -19.80 -5.48
CA LYS A 150 -10.81 -20.05 -5.16
C LYS A 150 -11.08 -20.46 -3.71
N ASP A 151 -10.10 -20.99 -2.99
CA ASP A 151 -10.33 -21.63 -1.69
C ASP A 151 -9.36 -21.19 -0.57
N ASP A 152 -8.65 -20.05 -0.71
CA ASP A 152 -7.52 -19.79 0.18
C ASP A 152 -7.37 -18.32 0.62
N SER A 153 -8.45 -17.73 1.13
CA SER A 153 -8.44 -16.35 1.61
C SER A 153 -7.51 -16.14 2.81
N GLU A 154 -7.51 -17.09 3.77
CA GLU A 154 -6.69 -16.99 4.98
C GLU A 154 -5.19 -17.07 4.66
N GLU A 155 -4.78 -17.96 3.78
CA GLU A 155 -3.39 -18.08 3.32
C GLU A 155 -2.95 -16.85 2.53
N SER A 156 -3.84 -16.26 1.75
CA SER A 156 -3.59 -15.00 1.04
C SER A 156 -3.33 -13.85 2.03
N TRP A 157 -4.11 -13.75 3.10
CA TRP A 157 -3.92 -12.74 4.14
C TRP A 157 -2.62 -12.91 4.89
N LYS A 158 -2.26 -14.13 5.29
CA LYS A 158 -0.97 -14.43 5.94
C LYS A 158 0.22 -14.05 5.06
N ARG A 159 0.11 -14.32 3.77
CA ARG A 159 1.14 -13.96 2.78
C ARG A 159 1.31 -12.46 2.65
N GLN A 160 0.19 -11.73 2.54
CA GLN A 160 0.21 -10.27 2.48
C GLN A 160 0.78 -9.66 3.76
N GLU A 161 0.43 -10.20 4.93
CA GLU A 161 0.96 -9.76 6.22
C GLU A 161 2.48 -9.96 6.31
N ALA A 162 2.98 -11.14 5.95
CA ALA A 162 4.40 -11.43 5.95
C ALA A 162 5.19 -10.52 5.00
N PHE A 163 4.66 -10.28 3.81
CA PHE A 163 5.28 -9.38 2.85
C PHE A 163 5.23 -7.91 3.30
N ALA A 164 4.07 -7.45 3.80
CA ALA A 164 3.90 -6.09 4.32
C ALA A 164 4.84 -5.80 5.49
N ALA A 165 5.06 -6.78 6.38
CA ALA A 165 6.02 -6.67 7.48
C ALA A 165 7.45 -6.43 6.98
N ALA A 166 7.86 -7.11 5.91
CA ALA A 166 9.18 -6.92 5.31
C ALA A 166 9.31 -5.60 4.52
N VAL A 167 8.20 -5.12 3.94
CA VAL A 167 8.16 -3.88 3.14
C VAL A 167 8.10 -2.63 4.00
N PHE A 168 7.40 -2.65 5.12
CA PHE A 168 7.13 -1.45 5.92
C PHE A 168 8.39 -0.67 6.33
N PRO A 169 9.46 -1.29 6.86
CA PRO A 169 10.69 -0.56 7.18
C PRO A 169 11.36 0.03 5.94
N LEU A 170 11.31 -0.65 4.80
CA LEU A 170 11.84 -0.13 3.54
C LEU A 170 11.08 1.12 3.08
N LEU A 171 9.75 1.14 3.22
CA LEU A 171 8.96 2.32 2.88
C LEU A 171 9.39 3.55 3.68
N GLN A 172 9.80 3.40 4.93
CA GLN A 172 10.31 4.50 5.75
C GLN A 172 11.65 5.07 5.24
N GLU A 173 12.40 4.29 4.49
CA GLU A 173 13.63 4.77 3.84
C GLU A 173 13.36 5.58 2.57
N TYR A 174 12.25 5.36 1.90
CA TYR A 174 11.87 6.00 0.63
C TYR A 174 10.90 7.16 0.82
N LEU A 175 9.92 6.97 1.70
CA LEU A 175 8.87 7.94 1.94
C LEU A 175 9.27 8.93 3.06
N PRO A 176 8.90 10.21 2.94
CA PRO A 176 9.24 11.23 3.91
C PRO A 176 8.55 11.10 5.25
#